data_02db8872a23627126ad46e79468fec82
#
_entry.id   02db8872a23627126ad46e79468fec82
#
_cell.length_a   1.000
_cell.length_b   1.000
_cell.length_c   1.000
_cell.angle_alpha   90.00
_cell.angle_beta   90.00
_cell.angle_gamma   90.00
#
_symmetry.space_group_name_H-M   'P 1'
#
loop_
_entity.id
_entity.type
_entity.pdbx_description
1 polymer ?
#
loop_
_entity_poly.entity_id
_entity_poly.type
_entity_poly.pdbx_seq_one_letter_code
_entity_poly.pdbx_strand_id
1 'polypeptide(L)'
;MFFCLEKKVLHFKQPAGTSRGVYTERKIWLVRLSDGQREGIGECAPLPDLSCDALPDNEYAALLEQFCDDFCHSGEIDYEAMREYPSMLFGLETALLSLQHGDRLFDTAFSRGEVGIPINGLVWMGSYDEMLQRMEEKLEKGFRCVKLKIGAIDFDQELDLIKRIRERFSFHEVELRLDANGAFPFEEALYKLELLSQYAIHSIEQPIKAGQWGYMAELCRESPLPIALDEELIGVNDPEMKAHMLNIIKPRYIILKPSLHGGMLGCREWIAAAREQGIGSWITSALESNVGLNAIAQFASDVYGDTITMPQGLGTGQLFTDNIPMPLSIHSDKLFLDICSSV
;
A
#
# COMPACT_ATOMS: atom_id res chain seq x y z
N MET A 1 7.75 3.44 30.76
CA MET A 1 7.15 3.93 29.51
C MET A 1 5.63 3.87 29.65
N PHE A 2 4.88 4.74 29.00
CA PHE A 2 3.41 4.80 29.07
C PHE A 2 2.84 4.76 27.66
N PHE A 3 1.63 4.28 27.51
CA PHE A 3 0.91 4.32 26.24
C PHE A 3 -0.53 4.80 26.43
N CYS A 4 -1.13 5.26 25.33
CA CYS A 4 -2.54 5.55 25.23
C CYS A 4 -3.04 5.07 23.84
N LEU A 5 -4.19 4.40 23.84
CA LEU A 5 -4.87 3.98 22.62
C LEU A 5 -6.06 4.87 22.32
N GLU A 6 -6.16 5.35 21.10
CA GLU A 6 -7.28 6.16 20.63
C GLU A 6 -7.87 5.55 19.35
N LYS A 7 -9.11 5.06 19.41
CA LYS A 7 -9.83 4.62 18.20
C LYS A 7 -10.41 5.82 17.47
N LYS A 8 -10.20 5.88 16.15
CA LYS A 8 -10.81 6.90 15.26
C LYS A 8 -11.54 6.22 14.09
N VAL A 9 -12.57 6.94 13.61
CA VAL A 9 -13.27 6.60 12.38
C VAL A 9 -13.11 7.80 11.45
N LEU A 10 -12.53 7.55 10.27
CA LEU A 10 -12.35 8.54 9.23
C LEU A 10 -13.39 8.32 8.13
N HIS A 11 -13.87 9.41 7.52
CA HIS A 11 -14.90 9.36 6.49
C HIS A 11 -14.33 9.69 5.12
N PHE A 12 -14.57 8.82 4.14
CA PHE A 12 -14.14 9.09 2.77
C PHE A 12 -14.91 10.26 2.16
N LYS A 13 -14.22 11.12 1.40
CA LYS A 13 -14.84 12.20 0.60
C LYS A 13 -15.74 11.64 -0.50
N GLN A 14 -15.36 10.51 -1.07
CA GLN A 14 -16.12 9.75 -2.04
C GLN A 14 -15.99 8.27 -1.68
N PRO A 15 -17.03 7.46 -1.86
CA PRO A 15 -16.95 6.03 -1.59
C PRO A 15 -15.79 5.38 -2.34
N ALA A 16 -14.98 4.60 -1.63
CA ALA A 16 -13.84 3.89 -2.20
C ALA A 16 -14.30 2.52 -2.71
N GLY A 17 -14.51 2.40 -4.03
CA GLY A 17 -14.95 1.17 -4.68
C GLY A 17 -13.81 0.20 -4.93
N THR A 18 -13.95 -1.03 -4.43
CA THR A 18 -13.03 -2.14 -4.66
C THR A 18 -13.78 -3.37 -5.15
N SER A 19 -13.10 -4.42 -5.60
CA SER A 19 -13.73 -5.70 -5.97
C SER A 19 -14.46 -6.40 -4.80
N ARG A 20 -14.17 -6.02 -3.55
CA ARG A 20 -14.76 -6.59 -2.32
C ARG A 20 -15.93 -5.80 -1.78
N GLY A 21 -16.09 -4.55 -2.19
CA GLY A 21 -17.15 -3.68 -1.71
C GLY A 21 -16.79 -2.20 -1.78
N VAL A 22 -17.64 -1.40 -1.15
CA VAL A 22 -17.52 0.05 -1.13
C VAL A 22 -17.29 0.50 0.31
N TYR A 23 -16.16 1.16 0.56
CA TYR A 23 -15.85 1.74 1.87
C TYR A 23 -16.30 3.19 1.91
N THR A 24 -17.05 3.55 2.95
CA THR A 24 -17.48 4.93 3.25
C THR A 24 -16.76 5.51 4.47
N GLU A 25 -16.22 4.63 5.31
CA GLU A 25 -15.47 4.95 6.51
C GLU A 25 -14.24 4.05 6.68
N ARG A 26 -13.28 4.51 7.48
CA ARG A 26 -12.07 3.79 7.82
C ARG A 26 -11.84 3.84 9.32
N LYS A 27 -11.85 2.70 10.00
CA LYS A 27 -11.50 2.57 11.41
C LYS A 27 -9.99 2.41 11.57
N ILE A 28 -9.42 3.14 12.51
CA ILE A 28 -8.01 3.08 12.87
C ILE A 28 -7.85 3.14 14.39
N TRP A 29 -6.71 2.68 14.89
CA TRP A 29 -6.28 2.87 16.28
C TRP A 29 -4.94 3.61 16.27
N LEU A 30 -4.85 4.69 17.03
CA LEU A 30 -3.60 5.40 17.25
C LEU A 30 -2.96 4.87 18.52
N VAL A 31 -1.69 4.51 18.42
CA VAL A 31 -0.83 4.18 19.56
C VAL A 31 0.02 5.40 19.86
N ARG A 32 -0.15 5.97 21.06
CA ARG A 32 0.72 7.04 21.57
C ARG A 32 1.62 6.45 22.65
N LEU A 33 2.92 6.52 22.45
CA LEU A 33 3.93 6.13 23.43
C LEU A 33 4.52 7.38 24.08
N SER A 34 4.83 7.32 25.37
CA SER A 34 5.51 8.41 26.09
C SER A 34 6.57 7.88 27.05
N ASP A 35 7.74 8.53 27.07
CA ASP A 35 8.80 8.32 28.07
C ASP A 35 8.73 9.34 29.24
N GLY A 36 7.68 10.19 29.25
CA GLY A 36 7.48 11.27 30.18
C GLY A 36 8.11 12.61 29.77
N GLN A 37 8.90 12.63 28.70
CA GLN A 37 9.51 13.83 28.12
C GLN A 37 9.10 14.02 26.65
N ARG A 38 8.97 12.92 25.91
CA ARG A 38 8.63 12.88 24.49
C ARG A 38 7.42 12.00 24.28
N GLU A 39 6.74 12.26 23.19
CA GLU A 39 5.66 11.40 22.70
C GLU A 39 5.97 10.93 21.28
N GLY A 40 5.57 9.70 20.98
CA GLY A 40 5.58 9.13 19.66
C GLY A 40 4.20 8.63 19.28
N ILE A 41 3.86 8.68 18.00
CA ILE A 41 2.57 8.25 17.48
C ILE A 41 2.75 7.23 16.37
N GLY A 42 1.92 6.18 16.40
CA GLY A 42 1.78 5.19 15.34
C GLY A 42 0.33 4.89 15.05
N GLU A 43 0.07 4.28 13.91
CA GLU A 43 -1.27 3.95 13.45
C GLU A 43 -1.41 2.46 13.16
N CYS A 44 -2.36 1.82 13.81
CA CYS A 44 -2.81 0.46 13.53
C CYS A 44 -4.09 0.55 12.69
N ALA A 45 -4.06 0.05 11.47
CA ALA A 45 -5.14 0.25 10.51
C ALA A 45 -5.52 -1.06 9.79
N PRO A 46 -6.13 -2.05 10.49
CA PRO A 46 -6.60 -3.27 9.85
C PRO A 46 -7.74 -2.97 8.87
N LEU A 47 -7.77 -3.64 7.72
CA LEU A 47 -8.88 -3.63 6.77
C LEU A 47 -9.80 -4.82 7.06
N PRO A 48 -11.09 -4.63 7.40
CA PRO A 48 -11.96 -5.71 7.89
C PRO A 48 -12.06 -6.92 6.96
N ASP A 49 -12.04 -6.69 5.64
CA ASP A 49 -12.25 -7.74 4.65
C ASP A 49 -10.93 -8.27 4.05
N LEU A 50 -9.78 -7.83 4.56
CA LEU A 50 -8.49 -8.11 3.92
C LEU A 50 -7.37 -8.47 4.90
N SER A 51 -7.23 -7.74 6.00
CA SER A 51 -6.14 -7.96 6.96
C SER A 51 -6.28 -9.32 7.64
N CYS A 52 -5.18 -10.07 7.74
CA CYS A 52 -5.16 -11.33 8.49
C CYS A 52 -5.38 -11.12 10.01
N ASP A 53 -5.10 -9.91 10.50
CA ASP A 53 -5.33 -9.48 11.89
C ASP A 53 -6.62 -8.64 12.08
N ALA A 54 -7.57 -8.72 11.14
CA ALA A 54 -8.87 -8.08 11.30
C ALA A 54 -9.72 -8.84 12.32
N LEU A 55 -9.77 -8.30 13.53
CA LEU A 55 -10.56 -8.81 14.65
C LEU A 55 -11.77 -7.90 14.93
N PRO A 56 -12.80 -8.37 15.67
CA PRO A 56 -13.81 -7.48 16.22
C PRO A 56 -13.19 -6.36 17.05
N ASP A 57 -13.77 -5.15 16.97
CA ASP A 57 -13.18 -3.93 17.53
C ASP A 57 -12.71 -4.05 18.99
N ASN A 58 -13.48 -4.75 19.85
CA ASN A 58 -13.14 -4.96 21.25
C ASN A 58 -12.00 -5.98 21.45
N GLU A 59 -11.94 -7.01 20.63
CA GLU A 59 -10.87 -8.00 20.67
C GLU A 59 -9.57 -7.39 20.14
N TYR A 60 -9.65 -6.64 19.03
CA TYR A 60 -8.53 -5.92 18.47
C TYR A 60 -7.93 -4.95 19.50
N ALA A 61 -8.76 -4.13 20.14
CA ALA A 61 -8.32 -3.16 21.13
C ALA A 61 -7.67 -3.83 22.35
N ALA A 62 -8.27 -4.92 22.87
CA ALA A 62 -7.73 -5.65 24.03
C ALA A 62 -6.37 -6.30 23.73
N LEU A 63 -6.20 -6.88 22.53
CA LEU A 63 -4.95 -7.48 22.12
C LEU A 63 -3.87 -6.43 21.86
N LEU A 64 -4.23 -5.31 21.23
CA LEU A 64 -3.31 -4.20 21.02
C LEU A 64 -2.86 -3.59 22.37
N GLU A 65 -3.78 -3.46 23.34
CA GLU A 65 -3.47 -3.02 24.70
C GLU A 65 -2.45 -3.97 25.36
N GLN A 66 -2.64 -5.27 25.23
CA GLN A 66 -1.70 -6.27 25.76
C GLN A 66 -0.31 -6.11 25.13
N PHE A 67 -0.17 -5.98 23.81
CA PHE A 67 1.13 -5.79 23.16
C PHE A 67 1.81 -4.48 23.57
N CYS A 68 1.02 -3.41 23.77
CA CYS A 68 1.56 -2.14 24.28
C CYS A 68 2.02 -2.26 25.74
N ASP A 69 1.28 -2.99 26.60
CA ASP A 69 1.68 -3.25 27.96
C ASP A 69 2.98 -4.07 28.03
N ASP A 70 3.07 -5.15 27.26
CA ASP A 70 4.25 -6.01 27.19
C ASP A 70 5.48 -5.21 26.71
N PHE A 71 5.31 -4.37 25.70
CA PHE A 71 6.34 -3.44 25.24
C PHE A 71 6.75 -2.43 26.34
N CYS A 72 5.79 -1.83 27.05
CA CYS A 72 6.08 -0.87 28.11
C CYS A 72 6.83 -1.50 29.28
N HIS A 73 6.63 -2.79 29.56
CA HIS A 73 7.32 -3.54 30.59
C HIS A 73 8.73 -4.00 30.17
N SER A 74 8.87 -4.52 28.95
CA SER A 74 10.15 -5.07 28.45
C SER A 74 11.09 -3.99 27.87
N GLY A 75 10.51 -2.95 27.26
CA GLY A 75 11.22 -1.96 26.44
C GLY A 75 11.54 -2.44 25.02
N GLU A 76 11.12 -3.64 24.64
CA GLU A 76 11.40 -4.27 23.35
C GLU A 76 10.11 -4.78 22.70
N ILE A 77 10.00 -4.64 21.36
CA ILE A 77 8.90 -5.22 20.57
C ILE A 77 9.14 -6.72 20.47
N ASP A 78 8.15 -7.52 20.86
CA ASP A 78 8.17 -8.96 20.60
C ASP A 78 7.72 -9.23 19.16
N TYR A 79 8.67 -9.17 18.25
CA TYR A 79 8.41 -9.37 16.82
C TYR A 79 7.85 -10.75 16.50
N GLU A 80 8.20 -11.77 17.26
CA GLU A 80 7.71 -13.12 17.02
C GLU A 80 6.25 -13.26 17.41
N ALA A 81 5.86 -12.76 18.60
CA ALA A 81 4.47 -12.75 19.03
C ALA A 81 3.57 -11.88 18.16
N MET A 82 4.11 -10.77 17.61
CA MET A 82 3.35 -9.84 16.79
C MET A 82 3.36 -10.15 15.29
N ARG A 83 4.08 -11.18 14.85
CA ARG A 83 4.24 -11.54 13.44
C ARG A 83 2.91 -11.75 12.71
N GLU A 84 1.92 -12.34 13.40
CA GLU A 84 0.58 -12.61 12.86
C GLU A 84 -0.38 -11.39 12.93
N TYR A 85 0.12 -10.24 13.44
CA TYR A 85 -0.65 -9.02 13.63
C TYR A 85 -0.02 -7.82 12.91
N PRO A 86 0.03 -7.83 11.57
CA PRO A 86 0.75 -6.83 10.76
C PRO A 86 0.38 -5.39 11.06
N SER A 87 -0.92 -5.09 11.23
CA SER A 87 -1.36 -3.72 11.47
C SER A 87 -1.01 -3.22 12.87
N MET A 88 -1.04 -4.09 13.88
CA MET A 88 -0.61 -3.77 15.25
C MET A 88 0.90 -3.57 15.32
N LEU A 89 1.65 -4.48 14.68
CA LEU A 89 3.11 -4.37 14.60
C LEU A 89 3.54 -3.07 13.93
N PHE A 90 2.96 -2.72 12.77
CA PHE A 90 3.25 -1.48 12.08
C PHE A 90 2.99 -0.25 12.97
N GLY A 91 1.86 -0.24 13.71
CA GLY A 91 1.53 0.84 14.62
C GLY A 91 2.53 0.99 15.77
N LEU A 92 2.96 -0.12 16.38
CA LEU A 92 3.92 -0.08 17.48
C LEU A 92 5.34 0.27 17.01
N GLU A 93 5.80 -0.27 15.87
CA GLU A 93 7.07 0.11 15.24
C GLU A 93 7.13 1.62 14.95
N THR A 94 6.06 2.16 14.36
CA THR A 94 6.02 3.58 14.01
C THR A 94 5.92 4.48 15.24
N ALA A 95 5.15 4.09 16.25
CA ALA A 95 5.08 4.83 17.53
C ALA A 95 6.43 4.87 18.22
N LEU A 96 7.18 3.76 18.24
CA LEU A 96 8.52 3.70 18.82
C LEU A 96 9.50 4.57 18.04
N LEU A 97 9.54 4.48 16.72
CA LEU A 97 10.39 5.33 15.87
C LEU A 97 10.06 6.82 16.08
N SER A 98 8.78 7.16 16.14
CA SER A 98 8.33 8.53 16.41
C SER A 98 8.75 9.01 17.79
N LEU A 99 8.69 8.16 18.81
CA LEU A 99 9.18 8.49 20.16
C LEU A 99 10.69 8.75 20.18
N GLN A 100 11.46 7.94 19.45
CA GLN A 100 12.92 8.02 19.41
C GLN A 100 13.42 9.19 18.58
N HIS A 101 12.79 9.47 17.43
CA HIS A 101 13.31 10.38 16.41
C HIS A 101 12.40 11.58 16.12
N GLY A 102 11.19 11.67 16.74
CA GLY A 102 10.20 12.70 16.46
C GLY A 102 9.58 12.53 15.07
N ASP A 103 9.40 13.63 14.36
CA ASP A 103 8.73 13.64 13.04
C ASP A 103 9.58 13.02 11.92
N ARG A 104 10.90 12.88 12.13
CA ARG A 104 11.83 12.25 11.19
C ARG A 104 12.13 10.83 11.63
N LEU A 105 11.31 9.87 11.20
CA LEU A 105 11.46 8.46 11.59
C LEU A 105 12.77 7.85 11.07
N PHE A 106 13.27 8.34 9.92
CA PHE A 106 14.52 7.92 9.30
C PHE A 106 15.31 9.15 8.82
N ASP A 107 16.62 9.04 8.71
CA ASP A 107 17.48 10.10 8.16
C ASP A 107 17.67 9.92 6.64
N THR A 108 16.68 10.34 5.86
CA THR A 108 16.68 10.27 4.39
C THR A 108 16.47 11.66 3.79
N ALA A 109 16.80 11.84 2.51
CA ALA A 109 16.55 13.10 1.81
C ALA A 109 15.06 13.47 1.78
N PHE A 110 14.15 12.47 1.68
CA PHE A 110 12.71 12.70 1.80
C PHE A 110 12.34 13.20 3.21
N SER A 111 12.83 12.54 4.27
CA SER A 111 12.53 12.94 5.65
C SER A 111 13.14 14.28 6.04
N ARG A 112 14.14 14.75 5.31
CA ARG A 112 14.68 16.12 5.41
C ARG A 112 13.97 17.15 4.52
N GLY A 113 12.93 16.73 3.76
CA GLY A 113 12.19 17.62 2.84
C GLY A 113 12.96 18.03 1.58
N GLU A 114 14.09 17.38 1.28
CA GLU A 114 14.97 17.73 0.16
C GLU A 114 14.47 17.19 -1.18
N VAL A 115 13.80 16.05 -1.17
CA VAL A 115 13.27 15.35 -2.35
C VAL A 115 11.85 14.85 -2.15
N GLY A 116 11.08 14.79 -3.24
CA GLY A 116 9.75 14.17 -3.23
C GLY A 116 9.79 12.74 -3.78
N ILE A 117 8.97 11.86 -3.23
CA ILE A 117 8.77 10.49 -3.70
C ILE A 117 7.80 10.51 -4.89
N PRO A 118 8.15 9.95 -6.07
CA PRO A 118 7.21 9.80 -7.16
C PRO A 118 6.07 8.86 -6.76
N ILE A 119 4.83 9.25 -7.07
CA ILE A 119 3.63 8.50 -6.72
C ILE A 119 2.74 8.26 -7.94
N ASN A 120 2.00 7.16 -7.93
CA ASN A 120 0.96 6.95 -8.94
C ASN A 120 -0.36 7.65 -8.54
N GLY A 121 -1.06 8.14 -9.54
CA GLY A 121 -2.48 8.47 -9.42
C GLY A 121 -3.32 7.19 -9.32
N LEU A 122 -4.37 7.20 -8.51
CA LEU A 122 -5.31 6.08 -8.38
C LEU A 122 -6.66 6.45 -8.99
N VAL A 123 -7.14 5.59 -9.89
CA VAL A 123 -8.49 5.65 -10.47
C VAL A 123 -9.30 4.49 -9.90
N TRP A 124 -10.26 4.82 -9.03
CA TRP A 124 -11.17 3.87 -8.42
C TRP A 124 -12.17 3.30 -9.41
N MET A 125 -12.65 2.09 -9.14
CA MET A 125 -13.76 1.48 -9.87
C MET A 125 -14.99 2.40 -9.86
N GLY A 126 -15.75 2.36 -10.95
CA GLY A 126 -16.98 3.14 -11.15
C GLY A 126 -17.60 2.80 -12.49
N SER A 127 -18.56 3.59 -12.95
CA SER A 127 -19.03 3.51 -14.33
C SER A 127 -17.92 3.95 -15.30
N TYR A 128 -18.08 3.59 -16.56
CA TYR A 128 -17.15 3.95 -17.63
C TYR A 128 -16.82 5.47 -17.65
N ASP A 129 -17.86 6.31 -17.65
CA ASP A 129 -17.70 7.76 -17.71
C ASP A 129 -16.99 8.33 -16.46
N GLU A 130 -17.32 7.81 -15.27
CA GLU A 130 -16.64 8.21 -14.04
C GLU A 130 -15.15 7.83 -14.03
N MET A 131 -14.83 6.64 -14.53
CA MET A 131 -13.42 6.19 -14.61
C MET A 131 -12.64 7.02 -15.62
N LEU A 132 -13.23 7.33 -16.78
CA LEU A 132 -12.61 8.19 -17.78
C LEU A 132 -12.36 9.60 -17.23
N GLN A 133 -13.35 10.20 -16.58
CA GLN A 133 -13.22 11.53 -15.97
C GLN A 133 -12.11 11.53 -14.90
N ARG A 134 -12.10 10.56 -13.99
CA ARG A 134 -11.07 10.43 -12.93
C ARG A 134 -9.68 10.27 -13.52
N MET A 135 -9.55 9.55 -14.64
CA MET A 135 -8.28 9.42 -15.35
C MET A 135 -7.81 10.76 -15.90
N GLU A 136 -8.68 11.49 -16.59
CA GLU A 136 -8.37 12.82 -17.14
C GLU A 136 -7.93 13.79 -16.04
N GLU A 137 -8.65 13.83 -14.91
CA GLU A 137 -8.29 14.64 -13.75
C GLU A 137 -6.89 14.32 -13.19
N LYS A 138 -6.48 13.04 -13.19
CA LYS A 138 -5.12 12.66 -12.76
C LYS A 138 -4.06 13.14 -13.74
N LEU A 139 -4.31 13.01 -15.02
CA LEU A 139 -3.39 13.44 -16.07
C LEU A 139 -3.25 14.97 -16.11
N GLU A 140 -4.35 15.72 -15.94
CA GLU A 140 -4.33 17.17 -15.82
C GLU A 140 -3.56 17.66 -14.59
N LYS A 141 -3.60 16.91 -13.47
CA LYS A 141 -2.78 17.16 -12.29
C LYS A 141 -1.30 16.82 -12.47
N GLY A 142 -0.90 16.28 -13.62
CA GLY A 142 0.48 16.01 -13.98
C GLY A 142 1.01 14.65 -13.54
N PHE A 143 0.13 13.70 -13.16
CA PHE A 143 0.55 12.32 -12.87
C PHE A 143 1.08 11.64 -14.13
N ARG A 144 2.29 11.09 -14.06
CA ARG A 144 2.93 10.32 -15.13
C ARG A 144 2.80 8.81 -14.96
N CYS A 145 2.32 8.35 -13.82
CA CYS A 145 1.94 6.97 -13.57
C CYS A 145 0.52 6.95 -13.01
N VAL A 146 -0.36 6.15 -13.59
CA VAL A 146 -1.73 6.00 -13.13
C VAL A 146 -2.06 4.53 -12.97
N LYS A 147 -2.61 4.17 -11.81
CA LYS A 147 -3.16 2.84 -11.52
C LYS A 147 -4.68 2.86 -11.73
N LEU A 148 -5.16 2.06 -12.69
CA LEU A 148 -6.56 1.89 -13.01
C LEU A 148 -7.06 0.58 -12.42
N LYS A 149 -8.07 0.65 -11.56
CA LYS A 149 -8.75 -0.56 -11.07
C LYS A 149 -9.70 -1.11 -12.14
N ILE A 150 -9.62 -2.41 -12.38
CA ILE A 150 -10.42 -3.14 -13.38
C ILE A 150 -11.10 -4.36 -12.75
N GLY A 151 -12.00 -5.02 -13.49
CA GLY A 151 -12.70 -6.22 -13.02
C GLY A 151 -14.05 -5.93 -12.37
N ALA A 152 -14.58 -4.69 -12.47
CA ALA A 152 -15.87 -4.31 -11.90
C ALA A 152 -16.97 -4.08 -12.96
N ILE A 153 -16.60 -3.75 -14.19
CA ILE A 153 -17.50 -3.55 -15.32
C ILE A 153 -17.21 -4.60 -16.39
N ASP A 154 -17.98 -4.57 -17.47
CA ASP A 154 -17.75 -5.46 -18.62
C ASP A 154 -16.34 -5.28 -19.17
N PHE A 155 -15.64 -6.38 -19.46
CA PHE A 155 -14.23 -6.37 -19.87
C PHE A 155 -14.00 -5.63 -21.21
N ASP A 156 -14.95 -5.70 -22.14
CA ASP A 156 -14.84 -4.96 -23.41
C ASP A 156 -14.92 -3.45 -23.18
N GLN A 157 -15.69 -3.00 -22.19
CA GLN A 157 -15.71 -1.58 -21.77
C GLN A 157 -14.40 -1.17 -21.11
N GLU A 158 -13.78 -2.03 -20.29
CA GLU A 158 -12.46 -1.78 -19.70
C GLU A 158 -11.38 -1.68 -20.77
N LEU A 159 -11.41 -2.55 -21.78
CA LEU A 159 -10.51 -2.48 -22.94
C LEU A 159 -10.70 -1.19 -23.74
N ASP A 160 -11.95 -0.78 -24.02
CA ASP A 160 -12.20 0.47 -24.73
C ASP A 160 -11.70 1.68 -23.95
N LEU A 161 -11.88 1.70 -22.64
CA LEU A 161 -11.33 2.75 -21.77
C LEU A 161 -9.80 2.82 -21.86
N ILE A 162 -9.11 1.68 -21.74
CA ILE A 162 -7.66 1.58 -21.85
C ILE A 162 -7.19 2.04 -23.24
N LYS A 163 -7.87 1.61 -24.29
CA LYS A 163 -7.59 2.01 -25.67
C LYS A 163 -7.68 3.54 -25.82
N ARG A 164 -8.76 4.18 -25.36
CA ARG A 164 -8.93 5.64 -25.41
C ARG A 164 -7.83 6.38 -24.64
N ILE A 165 -7.43 5.85 -23.49
CA ILE A 165 -6.31 6.42 -22.74
C ILE A 165 -5.05 6.39 -23.61
N ARG A 166 -4.75 5.28 -24.27
CA ARG A 166 -3.58 5.11 -25.12
C ARG A 166 -3.61 5.89 -26.44
N GLU A 167 -4.78 6.11 -26.99
CA GLU A 167 -4.97 7.00 -28.16
C GLU A 167 -4.65 8.45 -27.84
N ARG A 168 -4.89 8.89 -26.58
CA ARG A 168 -4.65 10.26 -26.14
C ARG A 168 -3.25 10.46 -25.53
N PHE A 169 -2.74 9.45 -24.83
CA PHE A 169 -1.47 9.51 -24.09
C PHE A 169 -0.61 8.29 -24.43
N SER A 170 0.54 8.56 -25.01
CA SER A 170 1.51 7.51 -25.33
C SER A 170 2.09 6.87 -24.05
N PHE A 171 2.68 5.69 -24.17
CA PHE A 171 3.35 5.03 -23.04
C PHE A 171 4.63 5.77 -22.57
N HIS A 172 5.17 6.68 -23.38
CA HIS A 172 6.27 7.56 -22.98
C HIS A 172 5.81 8.72 -22.08
N GLU A 173 4.55 9.12 -22.19
CA GLU A 173 3.96 10.20 -21.41
C GLU A 173 3.38 9.70 -20.10
N VAL A 174 2.71 8.52 -20.13
CA VAL A 174 1.99 7.95 -18.99
C VAL A 174 2.24 6.46 -18.86
N GLU A 175 2.85 6.06 -17.75
CA GLU A 175 2.88 4.67 -17.29
C GLU A 175 1.48 4.27 -16.80
N LEU A 176 0.90 3.20 -17.35
CA LEU A 176 -0.38 2.68 -16.93
C LEU A 176 -0.18 1.35 -16.21
N ARG A 177 -0.65 1.26 -14.98
CA ARG A 177 -0.74 0.04 -14.18
C ARG A 177 -2.21 -0.36 -14.04
N LEU A 178 -2.48 -1.64 -14.05
CA LEU A 178 -3.82 -2.18 -13.82
C LEU A 178 -3.87 -2.91 -12.49
N ASP A 179 -5.05 -2.93 -11.86
CA ASP A 179 -5.29 -3.64 -10.61
C ASP A 179 -6.64 -4.36 -10.71
N ALA A 180 -6.59 -5.67 -10.83
CA ALA A 180 -7.77 -6.53 -10.97
C ALA A 180 -8.32 -7.02 -9.62
N ASN A 181 -7.57 -6.88 -8.52
CA ASN A 181 -7.95 -7.37 -7.19
C ASN A 181 -8.51 -8.81 -7.19
N GLY A 182 -7.94 -9.69 -8.01
CA GLY A 182 -8.36 -11.08 -8.11
C GLY A 182 -9.66 -11.34 -8.86
N ALA A 183 -10.14 -10.40 -9.69
CA ALA A 183 -11.44 -10.48 -10.30
C ALA A 183 -11.56 -11.47 -11.47
N PHE A 184 -10.44 -11.87 -12.11
CA PHE A 184 -10.51 -12.75 -13.27
C PHE A 184 -10.62 -14.23 -12.86
N PRO A 185 -11.56 -15.00 -13.44
CA PRO A 185 -11.48 -16.46 -13.40
C PRO A 185 -10.18 -16.93 -14.08
N PHE A 186 -9.54 -17.98 -13.52
CA PHE A 186 -8.26 -18.47 -14.06
C PHE A 186 -8.36 -18.84 -15.56
N GLU A 187 -9.46 -19.48 -15.94
CA GLU A 187 -9.70 -19.98 -17.30
C GLU A 187 -9.75 -18.84 -18.35
N GLU A 188 -10.08 -17.63 -17.94
CA GLU A 188 -10.15 -16.45 -18.80
C GLU A 188 -8.95 -15.53 -18.66
N ALA A 189 -8.17 -15.69 -17.57
CA ALA A 189 -7.14 -14.73 -17.16
C ALA A 189 -6.08 -14.54 -18.23
N LEU A 190 -5.50 -15.63 -18.76
CA LEU A 190 -4.45 -15.55 -19.77
C LEU A 190 -4.92 -14.82 -21.03
N TYR A 191 -6.12 -15.14 -21.55
CA TYR A 191 -6.71 -14.47 -22.70
C TYR A 191 -6.90 -12.96 -22.46
N LYS A 192 -7.38 -12.58 -21.26
CA LYS A 192 -7.52 -11.16 -20.89
C LYS A 192 -6.18 -10.46 -20.82
N LEU A 193 -5.15 -11.11 -20.25
CA LEU A 193 -3.80 -10.57 -20.16
C LEU A 193 -3.16 -10.39 -21.55
N GLU A 194 -3.39 -11.29 -22.48
CA GLU A 194 -2.96 -11.17 -23.88
C GLU A 194 -3.59 -9.95 -24.56
N LEU A 195 -4.89 -9.73 -24.39
CA LEU A 195 -5.57 -8.55 -24.95
C LEU A 195 -5.04 -7.25 -24.33
N LEU A 196 -4.88 -7.20 -23.01
CA LEU A 196 -4.35 -6.04 -22.29
C LEU A 196 -2.91 -5.72 -22.68
N SER A 197 -2.10 -6.72 -22.98
CA SER A 197 -0.66 -6.53 -23.32
C SER A 197 -0.45 -5.68 -24.57
N GLN A 198 -1.45 -5.56 -25.45
CA GLN A 198 -1.40 -4.75 -26.67
C GLN A 198 -1.35 -3.24 -26.41
N TYR A 199 -1.64 -2.81 -25.17
CA TYR A 199 -1.75 -1.40 -24.79
C TYR A 199 -0.56 -0.87 -24.00
N ALA A 200 0.61 -1.50 -24.10
CA ALA A 200 1.83 -1.09 -23.38
C ALA A 200 1.59 -0.82 -21.88
N ILE A 201 0.90 -1.75 -21.21
CA ILE A 201 0.66 -1.75 -19.76
C ILE A 201 1.96 -2.13 -19.04
N HIS A 202 2.33 -1.40 -17.99
CA HIS A 202 3.53 -1.70 -17.19
C HIS A 202 3.37 -3.02 -16.44
N SER A 203 2.25 -3.21 -15.77
CA SER A 203 1.97 -4.40 -14.97
C SER A 203 0.48 -4.51 -14.64
N ILE A 204 0.04 -5.74 -14.33
CA ILE A 204 -1.26 -6.00 -13.73
C ILE A 204 -1.07 -6.55 -12.32
N GLU A 205 -1.79 -5.96 -11.36
CA GLU A 205 -1.82 -6.37 -9.95
C GLU A 205 -2.91 -7.41 -9.76
N GLN A 206 -2.55 -8.53 -9.12
CA GLN A 206 -3.43 -9.62 -8.67
C GLN A 206 -4.54 -9.98 -9.68
N PRO A 207 -4.21 -10.59 -10.85
CA PRO A 207 -5.20 -10.89 -11.88
C PRO A 207 -6.26 -11.91 -11.43
N ILE A 208 -5.87 -12.96 -10.69
CA ILE A 208 -6.76 -13.98 -10.15
C ILE A 208 -6.80 -13.93 -8.63
N LYS A 209 -7.83 -14.56 -8.04
CA LYS A 209 -8.03 -14.61 -6.59
C LYS A 209 -6.82 -15.23 -5.89
N ALA A 210 -6.39 -14.62 -4.77
CA ALA A 210 -5.30 -15.10 -3.93
C ALA A 210 -5.52 -16.52 -3.40
N GLY A 211 -4.41 -17.21 -3.03
CA GLY A 211 -4.40 -18.59 -2.53
C GLY A 211 -4.32 -19.64 -3.63
N GLN A 212 -4.07 -19.25 -4.87
CA GLN A 212 -3.99 -20.15 -6.04
C GLN A 212 -2.58 -20.18 -6.64
N TRP A 213 -1.55 -20.43 -5.84
CA TRP A 213 -0.13 -20.31 -6.22
C TRP A 213 0.23 -21.05 -7.50
N GLY A 214 -0.31 -22.26 -7.72
CA GLY A 214 -0.05 -23.02 -8.95
C GLY A 214 -0.57 -22.34 -10.20
N TYR A 215 -1.80 -21.82 -10.16
CA TYR A 215 -2.40 -21.08 -11.27
C TYR A 215 -1.73 -19.70 -11.46
N MET A 216 -1.38 -19.03 -10.37
CA MET A 216 -0.65 -17.76 -10.47
C MET A 216 0.76 -17.96 -11.05
N ALA A 217 1.45 -19.06 -10.70
CA ALA A 217 2.75 -19.41 -11.27
C ALA A 217 2.66 -19.71 -12.77
N GLU A 218 1.58 -20.37 -13.21
CA GLU A 218 1.31 -20.61 -14.62
C GLU A 218 1.09 -19.30 -15.36
N LEU A 219 0.26 -18.40 -14.83
CA LEU A 219 0.04 -17.06 -15.41
C LEU A 219 1.34 -16.25 -15.45
N CYS A 220 2.16 -16.25 -14.39
CA CYS A 220 3.44 -15.53 -14.39
C CYS A 220 4.41 -16.03 -15.45
N ARG A 221 4.36 -17.32 -15.80
CA ARG A 221 5.19 -17.93 -16.84
C ARG A 221 4.69 -17.63 -18.26
N GLU A 222 3.37 -17.67 -18.48
CA GLU A 222 2.75 -17.63 -19.82
C GLU A 222 2.32 -16.21 -20.24
N SER A 223 2.03 -15.34 -19.28
CA SER A 223 1.50 -14.00 -19.56
C SER A 223 2.53 -13.10 -20.24
N PRO A 224 2.17 -12.43 -21.35
CA PRO A 224 3.00 -11.39 -21.95
C PRO A 224 3.01 -10.10 -21.13
N LEU A 225 2.04 -9.92 -20.22
CA LEU A 225 1.92 -8.77 -19.33
C LEU A 225 2.54 -9.08 -17.96
N PRO A 226 3.50 -8.26 -17.46
CA PRO A 226 4.09 -8.46 -16.14
C PRO A 226 3.06 -8.48 -15.02
N ILE A 227 3.14 -9.48 -14.13
CA ILE A 227 2.22 -9.63 -12.99
C ILE A 227 2.89 -9.11 -11.72
N ALA A 228 2.12 -8.38 -10.91
CA ALA A 228 2.46 -7.94 -9.57
C ALA A 228 1.54 -8.61 -8.54
N LEU A 229 2.10 -9.12 -7.44
CA LEU A 229 1.32 -9.72 -6.35
C LEU A 229 1.02 -8.68 -5.28
N ASP A 230 -0.20 -8.67 -4.76
CA ASP A 230 -0.69 -7.87 -3.64
C ASP A 230 -1.37 -8.77 -2.60
N GLU A 231 -2.63 -9.15 -2.84
CA GLU A 231 -3.41 -9.97 -1.90
C GLU A 231 -2.81 -11.35 -1.65
N GLU A 232 -2.01 -11.87 -2.57
CA GLU A 232 -1.31 -13.13 -2.41
C GLU A 232 -0.33 -13.13 -1.22
N LEU A 233 0.21 -11.95 -0.86
CA LEU A 233 1.22 -11.79 0.18
C LEU A 233 0.61 -11.77 1.59
N ILE A 234 -0.69 -11.49 1.71
CA ILE A 234 -1.37 -11.29 2.99
C ILE A 234 -1.47 -12.60 3.76
N GLY A 235 -1.04 -12.58 5.04
CA GLY A 235 -1.02 -13.75 5.89
C GLY A 235 0.17 -14.69 5.68
N VAL A 236 1.07 -14.38 4.73
CA VAL A 236 2.35 -15.09 4.59
C VAL A 236 3.39 -14.33 5.41
N ASN A 237 3.42 -14.61 6.71
CA ASN A 237 4.20 -13.84 7.68
C ASN A 237 5.58 -14.46 7.98
N ASP A 238 5.74 -15.78 7.82
CA ASP A 238 7.00 -16.47 8.02
C ASP A 238 8.03 -16.16 6.90
N PRO A 239 9.30 -15.79 7.22
CA PRO A 239 10.29 -15.39 6.23
C PRO A 239 10.67 -16.50 5.22
N GLU A 240 10.74 -17.75 5.67
CA GLU A 240 11.06 -18.88 4.78
C GLU A 240 9.90 -19.13 3.81
N MET A 241 8.67 -19.01 4.29
CA MET A 241 7.47 -19.14 3.47
C MET A 241 7.35 -18.01 2.44
N LYS A 242 7.75 -16.77 2.78
CA LYS A 242 7.84 -15.65 1.83
C LYS A 242 8.77 -15.98 0.66
N ALA A 243 9.99 -16.42 0.97
CA ALA A 243 10.97 -16.80 -0.04
C ALA A 243 10.49 -18.01 -0.88
N HIS A 244 9.87 -19.00 -0.22
CA HIS A 244 9.31 -20.18 -0.88
C HIS A 244 8.18 -19.81 -1.87
N MET A 245 7.23 -18.99 -1.46
CA MET A 245 6.15 -18.53 -2.31
C MET A 245 6.64 -17.79 -3.55
N LEU A 246 7.58 -16.86 -3.38
CA LEU A 246 8.17 -16.14 -4.51
C LEU A 246 8.90 -17.08 -5.48
N ASN A 247 9.59 -18.11 -4.97
CA ASN A 247 10.26 -19.10 -5.80
C ASN A 247 9.27 -19.98 -6.60
N ILE A 248 8.08 -20.25 -6.08
CA ILE A 248 7.01 -20.98 -6.78
C ILE A 248 6.38 -20.10 -7.86
N ILE A 249 5.90 -18.92 -7.47
CA ILE A 249 5.07 -18.07 -8.34
C ILE A 249 5.91 -17.31 -9.36
N LYS A 250 7.09 -16.82 -8.98
CA LYS A 250 8.02 -16.04 -9.82
C LYS A 250 7.35 -14.82 -10.48
N PRO A 251 6.68 -13.95 -9.71
CA PRO A 251 6.07 -12.77 -10.29
C PRO A 251 7.14 -11.79 -10.79
N ARG A 252 6.74 -10.81 -11.60
CA ARG A 252 7.66 -9.73 -11.97
C ARG A 252 7.83 -8.70 -10.86
N TYR A 253 6.76 -8.48 -10.07
CA TYR A 253 6.73 -7.50 -8.98
C TYR A 253 5.93 -7.99 -7.78
N ILE A 254 6.21 -7.40 -6.62
CA ILE A 254 5.38 -7.47 -5.42
C ILE A 254 5.02 -6.06 -4.94
N ILE A 255 3.82 -5.93 -4.35
CA ILE A 255 3.30 -4.68 -3.83
C ILE A 255 3.17 -4.81 -2.32
N LEU A 256 3.80 -3.90 -1.58
CA LEU A 256 3.90 -4.01 -0.14
C LEU A 256 3.08 -2.93 0.56
N LYS A 257 2.35 -3.35 1.58
CA LYS A 257 1.54 -2.50 2.46
C LYS A 257 1.93 -2.84 3.90
N PRO A 258 2.71 -2.02 4.60
CA PRO A 258 3.20 -2.36 5.94
C PRO A 258 2.11 -2.82 6.91
N SER A 259 0.93 -2.18 6.89
CA SER A 259 -0.22 -2.60 7.72
C SER A 259 -0.80 -3.98 7.38
N LEU A 260 -0.41 -4.62 6.25
CA LEU A 260 -0.93 -5.92 5.79
C LEU A 260 0.14 -7.00 5.71
N HIS A 261 1.42 -6.62 5.57
CA HIS A 261 2.51 -7.52 5.19
C HIS A 261 3.60 -7.65 6.27
N GLY A 262 3.19 -7.58 7.56
CA GLY A 262 4.07 -7.84 8.69
C GLY A 262 4.82 -6.61 9.23
N GLY A 263 4.22 -5.43 9.17
CA GLY A 263 4.84 -4.18 9.61
C GLY A 263 5.99 -3.76 8.70
N MET A 264 6.87 -2.93 9.22
CA MET A 264 8.12 -2.55 8.54
C MET A 264 9.09 -3.73 8.47
N LEU A 265 9.19 -4.54 9.53
CA LEU A 265 10.02 -5.74 9.55
C LEU A 265 9.61 -6.70 8.44
N GLY A 266 8.34 -7.09 8.37
CA GLY A 266 7.85 -8.02 7.36
C GLY A 266 8.01 -7.52 5.93
N CYS A 267 7.84 -6.21 5.70
CA CYS A 267 8.13 -5.59 4.40
C CYS A 267 9.61 -5.66 4.03
N ARG A 268 10.54 -5.47 5.00
CA ARG A 268 11.99 -5.65 4.76
C ARG A 268 12.33 -7.10 4.37
N GLU A 269 11.72 -8.06 5.04
CA GLU A 269 11.87 -9.50 4.72
C GLU A 269 11.40 -9.79 3.28
N TRP A 270 10.20 -9.29 2.90
CA TRP A 270 9.68 -9.40 1.53
C TRP A 270 10.61 -8.78 0.49
N ILE A 271 11.12 -7.55 0.76
CA ILE A 271 12.04 -6.85 -0.15
C ILE A 271 13.35 -7.64 -0.31
N ALA A 272 13.88 -8.19 0.78
CA ALA A 272 15.10 -9.01 0.74
C ALA A 272 14.88 -10.26 -0.12
N ALA A 273 13.83 -11.05 0.17
CA ALA A 273 13.51 -12.26 -0.59
C ALA A 273 13.22 -11.99 -2.08
N ALA A 274 12.56 -10.86 -2.38
CA ALA A 274 12.29 -10.44 -3.76
C ALA A 274 13.58 -10.06 -4.50
N ARG A 275 14.45 -9.27 -3.86
CA ARG A 275 15.75 -8.86 -4.45
C ARG A 275 16.65 -10.05 -4.78
N GLU A 276 16.72 -11.04 -3.91
CA GLU A 276 17.48 -12.28 -4.15
C GLU A 276 17.01 -13.03 -5.40
N GLN A 277 15.74 -12.90 -5.76
CA GLN A 277 15.13 -13.56 -6.91
C GLN A 277 14.96 -12.64 -8.13
N GLY A 278 15.47 -11.39 -8.07
CA GLY A 278 15.36 -10.42 -9.17
C GLY A 278 13.93 -9.89 -9.38
N ILE A 279 13.08 -9.97 -8.36
CA ILE A 279 11.68 -9.49 -8.36
C ILE A 279 11.67 -8.04 -7.89
N GLY A 280 11.02 -7.17 -8.66
CA GLY A 280 10.83 -5.76 -8.30
C GLY A 280 9.78 -5.58 -7.20
N SER A 281 9.82 -4.44 -6.50
CA SER A 281 8.82 -4.11 -5.47
C SER A 281 8.55 -2.62 -5.40
N TRP A 282 7.37 -2.25 -4.94
CA TRP A 282 7.05 -0.90 -4.50
C TRP A 282 6.13 -0.94 -3.28
N ILE A 283 6.08 0.19 -2.56
CA ILE A 283 5.25 0.32 -1.36
C ILE A 283 4.00 1.15 -1.68
N THR A 284 2.89 0.74 -1.10
CA THR A 284 1.62 1.44 -1.20
C THR A 284 0.93 1.51 0.18
N SER A 285 0.02 2.46 0.33
CA SER A 285 -0.85 2.58 1.50
C SER A 285 -2.02 1.60 1.41
N ALA A 286 -2.49 1.14 2.58
CA ALA A 286 -3.73 0.39 2.76
C ALA A 286 -4.86 1.28 3.29
N LEU A 287 -4.93 2.52 2.81
CA LEU A 287 -5.92 3.54 3.21
C LEU A 287 -5.76 3.97 4.67
N GLU A 288 -4.54 4.12 5.13
CA GLU A 288 -4.22 4.72 6.41
C GLU A 288 -4.56 6.22 6.43
N SER A 289 -4.66 6.79 7.63
CA SER A 289 -4.64 8.24 7.81
C SER A 289 -3.28 8.83 7.39
N ASN A 290 -3.16 10.15 7.44
CA ASN A 290 -1.85 10.76 7.18
C ASN A 290 -0.77 10.37 8.22
N VAL A 291 -1.13 9.87 9.40
CA VAL A 291 -0.15 9.35 10.38
C VAL A 291 0.54 8.11 9.81
N GLY A 292 -0.24 7.10 9.42
CA GLY A 292 0.31 5.90 8.80
C GLY A 292 0.95 6.19 7.45
N LEU A 293 0.33 7.03 6.61
CA LEU A 293 0.87 7.41 5.30
C LEU A 293 2.24 8.09 5.42
N ASN A 294 2.44 8.99 6.41
CA ASN A 294 3.72 9.62 6.68
C ASN A 294 4.80 8.58 7.03
N ALA A 295 4.46 7.64 7.91
CA ALA A 295 5.39 6.57 8.29
C ALA A 295 5.73 5.66 7.09
N ILE A 296 4.74 5.29 6.26
CA ILE A 296 4.95 4.49 5.05
C ILE A 296 5.83 5.23 4.03
N ALA A 297 5.63 6.54 3.85
CA ALA A 297 6.43 7.34 2.92
C ALA A 297 7.90 7.43 3.37
N GLN A 298 8.14 7.68 4.64
CA GLN A 298 9.49 7.72 5.19
C GLN A 298 10.15 6.33 5.14
N PHE A 299 9.40 5.26 5.44
CA PHE A 299 9.89 3.89 5.30
C PHE A 299 10.23 3.53 3.84
N ALA A 300 9.41 3.96 2.87
CA ALA A 300 9.72 3.75 1.46
C ALA A 300 11.04 4.43 1.05
N SER A 301 11.28 5.65 1.54
CA SER A 301 12.55 6.35 1.31
C SER A 301 13.75 5.64 1.97
N ASP A 302 13.55 5.06 3.14
CA ASP A 302 14.61 4.31 3.83
C ASP A 302 15.00 3.01 3.09
N VAL A 303 14.04 2.24 2.60
CA VAL A 303 14.32 0.94 1.96
C VAL A 303 14.73 1.04 0.49
N TYR A 304 14.31 2.09 -0.22
CA TYR A 304 14.65 2.30 -1.63
C TYR A 304 15.72 3.38 -1.85
N GLY A 305 16.09 4.12 -0.81
CA GLY A 305 17.08 5.20 -0.85
C GLY A 305 16.54 6.52 -1.37
N ASP A 306 17.42 7.50 -1.50
CA ASP A 306 17.06 8.87 -1.83
C ASP A 306 16.64 9.09 -3.30
N THR A 307 16.91 8.12 -4.17
CA THR A 307 16.58 8.20 -5.61
C THR A 307 15.55 7.13 -5.96
N ILE A 308 14.30 7.34 -5.54
CA ILE A 308 13.18 6.48 -5.93
C ILE A 308 12.74 6.87 -7.34
N THR A 309 12.86 5.95 -8.29
CA THR A 309 12.42 6.15 -9.69
C THR A 309 11.07 5.50 -9.98
N MET A 310 10.77 4.39 -9.31
CA MET A 310 9.49 3.69 -9.46
C MET A 310 8.40 4.41 -8.66
N PRO A 311 7.28 4.83 -9.28
CA PRO A 311 6.19 5.47 -8.57
C PRO A 311 5.59 4.56 -7.50
N GLN A 312 5.46 5.10 -6.27
CA GLN A 312 4.90 4.43 -5.10
C GLN A 312 3.40 4.69 -4.98
N GLY A 313 2.67 3.83 -4.30
CA GLY A 313 1.22 3.96 -4.10
C GLY A 313 0.85 4.84 -2.90
N LEU A 314 1.38 6.06 -2.81
CA LEU A 314 1.28 6.92 -1.63
C LEU A 314 0.39 8.16 -1.83
N GLY A 315 -0.47 8.14 -2.84
CA GLY A 315 -1.36 9.26 -3.15
C GLY A 315 -2.69 9.28 -2.36
N THR A 316 -2.80 8.57 -1.24
CA THR A 316 -4.06 8.34 -0.50
C THR A 316 -4.39 9.38 0.56
N GLY A 317 -3.48 10.27 0.91
CA GLY A 317 -3.64 11.25 2.00
C GLY A 317 -4.81 12.24 1.84
N GLN A 318 -5.37 12.38 0.65
CA GLN A 318 -6.48 13.30 0.38
C GLN A 318 -7.87 12.62 0.35
N LEU A 319 -7.96 11.34 0.70
CA LEU A 319 -9.20 10.56 0.57
C LEU A 319 -10.26 10.88 1.61
N PHE A 320 -9.87 11.36 2.80
CA PHE A 320 -10.76 11.56 3.93
C PHE A 320 -11.16 13.04 4.11
N THR A 321 -12.37 13.27 4.63
CA THR A 321 -12.87 14.62 5.00
C THR A 321 -12.26 15.12 6.30
N ASP A 322 -11.93 14.19 7.19
CA ASP A 322 -11.51 14.38 8.59
C ASP A 322 -10.15 13.70 8.88
N ASN A 323 -9.25 13.72 7.89
CA ASN A 323 -7.92 13.14 8.04
C ASN A 323 -7.11 13.83 9.14
N ILE A 324 -6.19 13.10 9.75
CA ILE A 324 -5.30 13.63 10.78
C ILE A 324 -4.22 14.49 10.08
N PRO A 325 -4.04 15.76 10.49
CA PRO A 325 -3.02 16.61 9.88
C PRO A 325 -1.60 16.06 10.07
N MET A 326 -0.87 15.97 8.98
CA MET A 326 0.57 15.67 8.95
C MET A 326 1.21 16.57 7.88
N PRO A 327 2.51 16.87 7.97
CA PRO A 327 3.20 17.75 7.05
C PRO A 327 3.49 17.05 5.70
N LEU A 328 2.46 16.55 5.05
CA LEU A 328 2.53 15.90 3.74
C LEU A 328 1.83 16.76 2.68
N SER A 329 2.50 16.99 1.57
CA SER A 329 1.93 17.66 0.41
C SER A 329 2.20 16.89 -0.89
N ILE A 330 1.30 17.05 -1.86
CA ILE A 330 1.45 16.46 -3.19
C ILE A 330 1.63 17.60 -4.19
N HIS A 331 2.75 17.59 -4.90
CA HIS A 331 3.04 18.53 -5.99
C HIS A 331 3.24 17.72 -7.28
N SER A 332 2.32 17.89 -8.24
CA SER A 332 2.25 17.10 -9.46
C SER A 332 2.17 15.59 -9.14
N ASP A 333 3.15 14.81 -9.52
CA ASP A 333 3.24 13.36 -9.32
C ASP A 333 4.19 12.95 -8.17
N LYS A 334 4.45 13.88 -7.21
CA LYS A 334 5.35 13.60 -6.08
C LYS A 334 4.73 13.95 -4.74
N LEU A 335 4.98 13.09 -3.75
CA LEU A 335 4.69 13.33 -2.34
C LEU A 335 5.92 13.95 -1.67
N PHE A 336 5.72 15.00 -0.90
CA PHE A 336 6.76 15.69 -0.11
C PHE A 336 6.44 15.66 1.37
N LEU A 337 7.48 15.71 2.19
CA LEU A 337 7.38 16.01 3.62
C LEU A 337 7.75 17.49 3.81
N ASP A 338 6.76 18.30 4.21
CA ASP A 338 6.93 19.73 4.42
C ASP A 338 7.51 19.97 5.82
N ILE A 339 8.81 20.14 5.89
CA ILE A 339 9.45 20.48 7.16
C ILE A 339 9.24 21.97 7.41
N CYS A 340 8.46 22.30 8.44
CA CYS A 340 8.50 23.66 8.97
C CYS A 340 9.94 23.96 9.39
N SER A 341 10.61 24.85 8.66
CA SER A 341 11.86 25.42 9.11
C SER A 341 11.59 26.03 10.48
N SER A 342 12.03 25.36 11.55
CA SER A 342 12.05 25.96 12.88
C SER A 342 12.96 27.18 12.75
N VAL A 343 12.35 28.38 12.65
CA VAL A 343 13.03 29.67 12.73
C VAL A 343 13.41 29.91 14.18
#